data_6b2e27eee41a00430a408794f5747c0d
#
_entry.id   6b2e27eee41a00430a408794f5747c0d
#
_cell.length_a   1.000
_cell.length_b   1.000
_cell.length_c   1.000
_cell.angle_alpha   90.00
_cell.angle_beta   90.00
_cell.angle_gamma   90.00
#
_symmetry.space_group_name_H-M   'P 1'
#
loop_
_entity.id
_entity.type
_entity.pdbx_description
1 polymer ?
#
loop_
_entity_poly.entity_id
_entity_poly.type
_entity_poly.pdbx_seq_one_letter_code
_entity_poly.pdbx_strand_id
1 'polypeptide(L)'
;MIPTSAHGTNPASAVMAGMKIVPINCDDDGNIDLKDLEKKAIMNTFELSCIMVTYPSTHGVFEPTIKDICRIVHENGGQVYLDGANMNAQVGLAKPGEYGADVCHLNLHKTFCIPHGGGGPGVGPIGVASHLTPYMNKRVSSAEFGSASILPISWMYIRMMGLSLIHISEPTRPY
;
A
#
# COMPACT_ATOMS: atom_id res chain seq x y z
N MET A 1 13.17 -1.27 3.45
CA MET A 1 13.04 -0.13 4.38
C MET A 1 11.60 -0.02 4.87
N ILE A 2 11.38 0.41 6.12
CA ILE A 2 10.03 0.53 6.69
C ILE A 2 10.01 1.73 7.65
N PRO A 3 9.09 2.71 7.46
CA PRO A 3 8.93 3.82 8.40
C PRO A 3 8.49 3.34 9.78
N THR A 4 8.94 4.03 10.84
CA THR A 4 8.57 3.71 12.22
C THR A 4 7.08 3.90 12.52
N SER A 5 6.39 4.68 11.69
CA SER A 5 4.92 4.85 11.71
C SER A 5 4.14 3.67 11.12
N ALA A 6 4.81 2.69 10.51
CA ALA A 6 4.13 1.57 9.84
C ALA A 6 3.45 0.63 10.85
N HIS A 7 2.35 0.02 10.40
CA HIS A 7 1.69 -1.04 11.16
C HIS A 7 2.62 -2.25 11.33
N GLY A 8 2.57 -2.91 12.49
CA GLY A 8 3.45 -4.05 12.83
C GLY A 8 3.39 -5.23 11.84
N THR A 9 2.33 -5.35 11.06
CA THR A 9 2.22 -6.36 9.99
C THR A 9 3.26 -6.15 8.88
N ASN A 10 3.65 -4.91 8.60
CA ASN A 10 4.59 -4.60 7.53
C ASN A 10 5.99 -5.18 7.80
N PRO A 11 6.63 -4.91 8.95
CA PRO A 11 7.90 -5.56 9.27
C PRO A 11 7.77 -7.08 9.41
N ALA A 12 6.68 -7.59 9.97
CA ALA A 12 6.47 -9.03 10.07
C ALA A 12 6.42 -9.70 8.69
N SER A 13 5.71 -9.12 7.73
CA SER A 13 5.63 -9.62 6.36
C SER A 13 6.98 -9.55 5.65
N ALA A 14 7.76 -8.49 5.86
CA ALA A 14 9.11 -8.36 5.29
C ALA A 14 10.05 -9.48 5.80
N VAL A 15 10.01 -9.78 7.10
CA VAL A 15 10.79 -10.87 7.69
C VAL A 15 10.36 -12.23 7.12
N MET A 16 9.04 -12.46 6.99
CA MET A 16 8.52 -13.70 6.38
C MET A 16 8.97 -13.86 4.93
N ALA A 17 9.15 -12.76 4.21
CA ALA A 17 9.71 -12.74 2.85
C ALA A 17 11.24 -12.87 2.81
N GLY A 18 11.90 -13.05 3.94
CA GLY A 18 13.36 -13.19 4.03
C GLY A 18 14.14 -11.87 3.92
N MET A 19 13.46 -10.74 4.05
CA MET A 19 14.09 -9.42 3.93
C MET A 19 14.63 -8.92 5.26
N LYS A 20 15.74 -8.19 5.22
CA LYS A 20 16.23 -7.40 6.35
C LYS A 20 15.45 -6.10 6.45
N ILE A 21 15.12 -5.69 7.67
CA ILE A 21 14.41 -4.44 7.93
C ILE A 21 15.42 -3.35 8.24
N VAL A 22 15.30 -2.24 7.52
CA VAL A 22 15.97 -0.98 7.83
C VAL A 22 14.88 0.02 8.24
N PRO A 23 14.76 0.37 9.52
CA PRO A 23 13.75 1.33 9.97
C PRO A 23 14.12 2.74 9.51
N ILE A 24 13.11 3.49 9.08
CA ILE A 24 13.22 4.91 8.72
C ILE A 24 12.50 5.73 9.77
N ASN A 25 13.14 6.76 10.28
CA ASN A 25 12.54 7.64 11.27
C ASN A 25 11.41 8.47 10.68
N CYS A 26 10.48 8.85 11.55
CA CYS A 26 9.47 9.87 11.26
C CYS A 26 9.77 11.10 12.10
N ASP A 27 9.33 12.27 11.65
CA ASP A 27 9.37 13.50 12.41
C ASP A 27 8.27 13.53 13.51
N ASP A 28 8.22 14.60 14.28
CA ASP A 28 7.26 14.78 15.39
C ASP A 28 5.80 14.88 14.88
N ASP A 29 5.61 15.24 13.62
CA ASP A 29 4.30 15.30 12.96
C ASP A 29 3.90 13.95 12.33
N GLY A 30 4.79 12.97 12.37
CA GLY A 30 4.57 11.61 11.86
C GLY A 30 4.88 11.44 10.36
N ASN A 31 5.47 12.44 9.71
CA ASN A 31 5.94 12.32 8.33
C ASN A 31 7.27 11.57 8.29
N ILE A 32 7.56 10.96 7.15
CA ILE A 32 8.83 10.25 6.93
C ILE A 32 9.98 11.28 6.87
N ASP A 33 11.02 11.08 7.68
CA ASP A 33 12.24 11.88 7.61
C ASP A 33 13.01 11.59 6.32
N LEU A 34 12.92 12.52 5.35
CA LEU A 34 13.58 12.38 4.05
C LEU A 34 15.10 12.31 4.16
N LYS A 35 15.71 12.99 5.14
CA LYS A 35 17.17 12.95 5.31
C LYS A 35 17.64 11.60 5.81
N ASP A 36 16.91 11.01 6.76
CA ASP A 36 17.16 9.66 7.24
C ASP A 36 16.92 8.63 6.13
N LEU A 37 15.84 8.79 5.35
CA LEU A 37 15.54 7.95 4.19
C LEU A 37 16.67 7.98 3.17
N GLU A 38 17.07 9.16 2.71
CA GLU A 38 18.13 9.34 1.69
C GLU A 38 19.45 8.74 2.16
N LYS A 39 19.87 9.07 3.38
CA LYS A 39 21.08 8.50 3.98
C LYS A 39 21.05 6.97 3.98
N LYS A 40 19.96 6.37 4.44
CA LYS A 40 19.83 4.92 4.53
C LYS A 40 19.68 4.26 3.15
N ALA A 41 19.04 4.92 2.20
CA ALA A 41 18.95 4.45 0.82
C ALA A 41 20.33 4.35 0.18
N ILE A 42 21.15 5.41 0.28
CA ILE A 42 22.53 5.41 -0.22
C ILE A 42 23.37 4.33 0.45
N MET A 43 23.28 4.22 1.79
CA MET A 43 24.06 3.21 2.54
C MET A 43 23.72 1.78 2.17
N ASN A 44 22.52 1.52 1.69
CA ASN A 44 22.02 0.18 1.37
C ASN A 44 21.76 -0.02 -0.14
N THR A 45 22.25 0.83 -1.01
CA THR A 45 21.97 0.82 -2.46
C THR A 45 22.13 -0.58 -3.09
N PHE A 46 23.15 -1.35 -2.70
CA PHE A 46 23.38 -2.69 -3.25
C PHE A 46 22.45 -3.78 -2.70
N GLU A 47 21.77 -3.52 -1.58
CA GLU A 47 20.85 -4.48 -0.93
C GLU A 47 19.41 -3.94 -0.87
N LEU A 48 19.16 -2.72 -1.35
CA LEU A 48 17.87 -2.08 -1.29
C LEU A 48 16.87 -2.77 -2.24
N SER A 49 16.01 -3.58 -1.68
CA SER A 49 14.91 -4.20 -2.43
C SER A 49 13.72 -3.25 -2.57
N CYS A 50 13.19 -2.77 -1.45
CA CYS A 50 12.05 -1.85 -1.47
C CYS A 50 11.92 -1.03 -0.18
N ILE A 51 11.10 0.02 -0.27
CA ILE A 51 10.44 0.63 0.88
C ILE A 51 9.00 0.15 0.94
N MET A 52 8.46 -0.09 2.14
CA MET A 52 7.05 -0.38 2.35
C MET A 52 6.40 0.78 3.08
N VAL A 53 5.51 1.50 2.42
CA VAL A 53 4.86 2.72 2.91
C VAL A 53 3.36 2.51 3.02
N THR A 54 2.76 2.96 4.12
CA THR A 54 1.29 3.07 4.27
C THR A 54 0.90 4.51 3.94
N TYR A 55 -0.05 4.72 3.03
CA TYR A 55 -0.46 6.06 2.60
C TYR A 55 -1.99 6.16 2.47
N PRO A 56 -2.66 7.06 3.21
CA PRO A 56 -2.15 7.80 4.38
C PRO A 56 -1.58 6.88 5.44
N SER A 57 -0.69 7.41 6.32
CA SER A 57 0.00 6.62 7.32
C SER A 57 -0.95 5.98 8.35
N THR A 58 -0.45 5.05 9.13
CA THR A 58 -1.21 4.42 10.26
C THR A 58 -1.71 5.46 11.26
N HIS A 59 -1.03 6.60 11.38
CA HIS A 59 -1.44 7.72 12.23
C HIS A 59 -2.38 8.71 11.52
N GLY A 60 -2.81 8.43 10.30
CA GLY A 60 -3.69 9.28 9.50
C GLY A 60 -2.99 10.47 8.84
N VAL A 61 -1.65 10.47 8.83
CA VAL A 61 -0.87 11.54 8.19
C VAL A 61 -0.86 11.33 6.68
N PHE A 62 -1.27 12.35 5.95
CA PHE A 62 -1.17 12.41 4.49
C PHE A 62 0.22 12.94 4.14
N GLU A 63 1.12 12.06 3.76
CA GLU A 63 2.52 12.35 3.48
C GLU A 63 2.68 13.32 2.30
N PRO A 64 3.00 14.61 2.50
CA PRO A 64 3.10 15.58 1.42
C PRO A 64 4.29 15.29 0.49
N THR A 65 5.27 14.56 0.99
CA THR A 65 6.52 14.26 0.29
C THR A 65 6.53 12.87 -0.35
N ILE A 66 5.38 12.23 -0.52
CA ILE A 66 5.29 10.86 -1.06
C ILE A 66 6.02 10.69 -2.40
N LYS A 67 6.00 11.71 -3.28
CA LYS A 67 6.70 11.67 -4.56
C LYS A 67 8.22 11.71 -4.39
N ASP A 68 8.71 12.48 -3.42
CA ASP A 68 10.14 12.52 -3.10
C ASP A 68 10.61 11.21 -2.48
N ILE A 69 9.80 10.60 -1.63
CA ILE A 69 10.06 9.27 -1.06
C ILE A 69 10.22 8.25 -2.19
N CYS A 70 9.28 8.21 -3.13
CA CYS A 70 9.35 7.30 -4.28
C CYS A 70 10.61 7.56 -5.11
N ARG A 71 10.90 8.82 -5.43
CA ARG A 71 12.08 9.22 -6.21
C ARG A 71 13.38 8.77 -5.54
N ILE A 72 13.56 9.06 -4.25
CA ILE A 72 14.78 8.69 -3.50
C ILE A 72 14.99 7.17 -3.56
N VAL A 73 13.93 6.39 -3.38
CA VAL A 73 14.03 4.94 -3.41
C VAL A 73 14.38 4.42 -4.80
N HIS A 74 13.73 4.93 -5.85
CA HIS A 74 13.99 4.54 -7.23
C HIS A 74 15.41 4.92 -7.68
N GLU A 75 15.89 6.11 -7.35
CA GLU A 75 17.25 6.55 -7.66
C GLU A 75 18.33 5.66 -7.02
N ASN A 76 18.00 4.96 -5.94
CA ASN A 76 18.87 3.99 -5.27
C ASN A 76 18.55 2.52 -5.63
N GLY A 77 17.78 2.28 -6.70
CA GLY A 77 17.51 0.95 -7.25
C GLY A 77 16.42 0.14 -6.53
N GLY A 78 15.75 0.72 -5.53
CA GLY A 78 14.67 0.08 -4.80
C GLY A 78 13.31 0.24 -5.48
N GLN A 79 12.32 -0.52 -5.00
CA GLN A 79 10.92 -0.44 -5.41
C GLN A 79 10.06 0.16 -4.28
N VAL A 80 8.90 0.71 -4.64
CA VAL A 80 7.95 1.25 -3.67
C VAL A 80 6.75 0.33 -3.51
N TYR A 81 6.65 -0.32 -2.36
CA TYR A 81 5.49 -1.12 -1.99
C TYR A 81 4.53 -0.27 -1.15
N LEU A 82 3.36 -0.02 -1.69
CA LEU A 82 2.29 0.70 -1.01
C LEU A 82 1.40 -0.28 -0.25
N ASP A 83 1.31 -0.07 1.05
CA ASP A 83 0.25 -0.66 1.87
C ASP A 83 -1.05 0.10 1.63
N GLY A 84 -1.95 -0.51 0.86
CA GLY A 84 -3.24 0.05 0.49
C GLY A 84 -4.34 -0.16 1.53
N ALA A 85 -3.98 -0.39 2.80
CA ALA A 85 -4.96 -0.55 3.89
C ALA A 85 -5.88 0.66 4.04
N ASN A 86 -5.38 1.87 3.75
CA ASN A 86 -6.10 3.13 3.83
C ASN A 86 -6.54 3.66 2.45
N MET A 87 -6.73 2.78 1.47
CA MET A 87 -7.11 3.15 0.11
C MET A 87 -8.39 3.99 0.02
N ASN A 88 -9.31 3.83 0.97
CA ASN A 88 -10.54 4.62 1.05
C ASN A 88 -10.29 6.14 1.11
N ALA A 89 -9.17 6.57 1.68
CA ALA A 89 -8.80 7.99 1.72
C ALA A 89 -8.18 8.49 0.40
N GLN A 90 -7.83 7.60 -0.51
CA GLN A 90 -7.21 7.92 -1.80
C GLN A 90 -8.17 7.88 -2.97
N VAL A 91 -9.25 7.08 -2.88
CA VAL A 91 -10.17 6.85 -3.99
C VAL A 91 -10.72 8.18 -4.50
N GLY A 92 -10.53 8.42 -5.81
CA GLY A 92 -10.93 9.65 -6.49
C GLY A 92 -10.00 10.86 -6.29
N LEU A 93 -9.04 10.79 -5.36
CA LEU A 93 -8.14 11.90 -5.02
C LEU A 93 -6.69 11.64 -5.42
N ALA A 94 -6.21 10.42 -5.22
CA ALA A 94 -4.83 10.05 -5.51
C ALA A 94 -4.77 8.66 -6.17
N LYS A 95 -3.79 8.48 -7.04
CA LYS A 95 -3.57 7.22 -7.76
C LYS A 95 -2.15 6.72 -7.48
N PRO A 96 -2.00 5.53 -6.88
CA PRO A 96 -0.69 4.97 -6.53
C PRO A 96 0.35 5.01 -7.64
N GLY A 97 -0.02 4.62 -8.86
CA GLY A 97 0.90 4.64 -10.00
C GLY A 97 1.34 6.05 -10.45
N GLU A 98 0.57 7.09 -10.15
CA GLU A 98 0.91 8.47 -10.55
C GLU A 98 1.92 9.14 -9.60
N TYR A 99 1.98 8.70 -8.34
CA TYR A 99 2.98 9.22 -7.42
C TYR A 99 4.22 8.32 -7.27
N GLY A 100 4.22 7.14 -7.91
CA GLY A 100 5.41 6.30 -8.02
C GLY A 100 5.39 5.00 -7.22
N ALA A 101 4.21 4.51 -6.80
CA ALA A 101 4.11 3.18 -6.22
C ALA A 101 4.26 2.09 -7.29
N ASP A 102 5.13 1.11 -7.03
CA ASP A 102 5.38 -0.01 -7.94
C ASP A 102 4.49 -1.22 -7.63
N VAL A 103 4.15 -1.40 -6.37
CA VAL A 103 3.22 -2.43 -5.89
C VAL A 103 2.24 -1.80 -4.92
N CYS A 104 0.96 -2.17 -5.03
CA CYS A 104 -0.06 -1.79 -4.07
C CYS A 104 -0.92 -2.99 -3.73
N HIS A 105 -0.98 -3.40 -2.46
CA HIS A 105 -1.98 -4.36 -2.03
C HIS A 105 -3.26 -3.66 -1.57
N LEU A 106 -4.39 -4.34 -1.69
CA LEU A 106 -5.69 -3.83 -1.31
C LEU A 106 -6.33 -4.72 -0.23
N ASN A 107 -6.86 -4.08 0.80
CA ASN A 107 -7.68 -4.75 1.79
C ASN A 107 -9.17 -4.64 1.42
N LEU A 108 -9.71 -5.70 0.82
CA LEU A 108 -11.10 -5.70 0.36
C LEU A 108 -12.10 -5.54 1.53
N HIS A 109 -11.74 -6.01 2.73
CA HIS A 109 -12.55 -5.87 3.95
C HIS A 109 -12.52 -4.47 4.57
N LYS A 110 -11.80 -3.52 3.97
CA LYS A 110 -11.81 -2.10 4.33
C LYS A 110 -12.54 -1.29 3.26
N THR A 111 -11.84 -0.94 2.20
CA THR A 111 -12.35 -0.06 1.12
C THR A 111 -13.46 -0.70 0.29
N PHE A 112 -13.47 -2.04 0.14
CA PHE A 112 -14.30 -2.73 -0.85
C PHE A 112 -15.37 -3.65 -0.23
N CYS A 113 -15.74 -3.39 1.02
CA CYS A 113 -17.00 -3.84 1.65
C CYS A 113 -17.16 -5.34 1.90
N ILE A 114 -16.14 -6.19 1.71
CA ILE A 114 -16.27 -7.59 2.09
C ILE A 114 -16.22 -7.78 3.61
N PRO A 115 -16.83 -8.82 4.19
CA PRO A 115 -16.71 -9.11 5.60
C PRO A 115 -15.28 -9.52 5.97
N HIS A 116 -14.81 -9.09 7.16
CA HIS A 116 -13.52 -9.50 7.70
C HIS A 116 -13.53 -10.94 8.20
N GLY A 117 -14.65 -11.43 8.72
CA GLY A 117 -14.83 -12.82 9.12
C GLY A 117 -13.96 -13.29 10.29
N GLY A 118 -13.51 -12.35 11.14
CA GLY A 118 -12.68 -12.68 12.30
C GLY A 118 -11.20 -13.00 12.02
N GLY A 119 -10.78 -13.02 10.75
CA GLY A 119 -9.36 -13.33 10.40
C GLY A 119 -8.97 -12.84 9.00
N GLY A 120 -9.90 -12.22 8.34
CA GLY A 120 -9.76 -11.78 6.96
C GLY A 120 -9.96 -12.92 5.95
N PRO A 121 -10.55 -12.60 4.81
CA PRO A 121 -10.74 -13.55 3.73
C PRO A 121 -9.43 -13.92 3.07
N GLY A 122 -9.36 -15.12 2.51
CA GLY A 122 -8.20 -15.63 1.78
C GLY A 122 -8.05 -15.04 0.38
N VAL A 123 -8.21 -13.73 0.22
CA VAL A 123 -8.02 -13.02 -1.04
C VAL A 123 -7.38 -11.65 -0.77
N GLY A 124 -6.33 -11.34 -1.51
CA GLY A 124 -5.60 -10.08 -1.40
C GLY A 124 -5.16 -9.63 -2.79
N PRO A 125 -5.95 -8.83 -3.49
CA PRO A 125 -5.56 -8.32 -4.79
C PRO A 125 -4.40 -7.34 -4.64
N ILE A 126 -3.50 -7.38 -5.62
CA ILE A 126 -2.40 -6.44 -5.76
C ILE A 126 -2.40 -5.82 -7.15
N GLY A 127 -2.06 -4.54 -7.21
CA GLY A 127 -1.68 -3.88 -8.44
C GLY A 127 -0.15 -3.78 -8.52
N VAL A 128 0.41 -3.96 -9.70
CA VAL A 128 1.86 -3.86 -9.93
C VAL A 128 2.16 -3.00 -11.13
N ALA A 129 3.29 -2.29 -11.10
CA ALA A 129 3.81 -1.57 -12.25
C ALA A 129 4.24 -2.56 -13.34
N SER A 130 4.18 -2.14 -14.61
CA SER A 130 4.38 -3.00 -15.77
C SER A 130 5.71 -3.76 -15.77
N HIS A 131 6.78 -3.16 -15.29
CA HIS A 131 8.10 -3.77 -15.21
C HIS A 131 8.18 -4.95 -14.23
N LEU A 132 7.26 -5.04 -13.26
CA LEU A 132 7.19 -6.15 -12.30
C LEU A 132 6.32 -7.31 -12.79
N THR A 133 5.50 -7.10 -13.83
CA THR A 133 4.59 -8.11 -14.36
C THR A 133 5.28 -9.46 -14.72
N PRO A 134 6.48 -9.48 -15.32
CA PRO A 134 7.17 -10.74 -15.63
C PRO A 134 7.54 -11.58 -14.40
N TYR A 135 7.65 -10.94 -13.25
CA TYR A 135 8.06 -11.58 -11.99
C TYR A 135 6.88 -12.03 -11.12
N MET A 136 5.65 -11.77 -11.58
CA MET A 136 4.45 -12.16 -10.83
C MET A 136 4.28 -13.67 -10.82
N ASN A 137 4.31 -14.24 -9.60
CA ASN A 137 3.96 -15.65 -9.42
C ASN A 137 2.43 -15.78 -9.47
N LYS A 138 1.93 -16.67 -10.34
CA LYS A 138 0.50 -16.87 -10.52
C LYS A 138 -0.17 -17.65 -9.40
N ARG A 139 0.58 -18.24 -8.46
CA ARG A 139 0.06 -19.09 -7.39
C ARG A 139 0.71 -18.79 -6.06
N VAL A 140 0.13 -17.88 -5.32
CA VAL A 140 0.51 -17.60 -3.93
C VAL A 140 -0.34 -18.41 -2.95
N SER A 141 -1.53 -18.82 -3.34
CA SER A 141 -2.42 -19.68 -2.55
C SER A 141 -2.74 -20.99 -3.28
N SER A 142 -3.35 -21.95 -2.57
CA SER A 142 -3.80 -23.21 -3.15
C SER A 142 -4.90 -23.05 -4.21
N ALA A 143 -5.68 -21.96 -4.12
CA ALA A 143 -6.68 -21.58 -5.13
C ALA A 143 -6.16 -20.41 -5.96
N GLU A 144 -6.39 -20.44 -7.27
CA GLU A 144 -5.86 -19.45 -8.23
C GLU A 144 -6.29 -18.01 -7.90
N PHE A 145 -7.53 -17.83 -7.44
CA PHE A 145 -8.11 -16.53 -7.08
C PHE A 145 -8.42 -16.42 -5.58
N GLY A 146 -7.79 -17.24 -4.73
CA GLY A 146 -8.09 -17.29 -3.31
C GLY A 146 -9.56 -17.62 -3.02
N SER A 147 -10.15 -16.99 -2.03
CA SER A 147 -11.58 -17.13 -1.69
C SER A 147 -12.47 -16.36 -2.65
N ALA A 148 -12.49 -16.76 -3.92
CA ALA A 148 -13.15 -16.05 -5.01
C ALA A 148 -14.65 -15.80 -4.80
N SER A 149 -15.33 -16.60 -4.00
CA SER A 149 -16.76 -16.46 -3.69
C SER A 149 -17.16 -15.14 -3.03
N ILE A 150 -16.19 -14.42 -2.44
CA ILE A 150 -16.44 -13.10 -1.82
C ILE A 150 -16.27 -11.94 -2.80
N LEU A 151 -15.60 -12.13 -3.94
CA LEU A 151 -15.36 -11.08 -4.95
C LEU A 151 -16.65 -10.45 -5.50
N PRO A 152 -17.77 -11.17 -5.69
CA PRO A 152 -19.04 -10.57 -6.09
C PRO A 152 -19.52 -9.45 -5.15
N ILE A 153 -19.19 -9.50 -3.87
CA ILE A 153 -19.55 -8.45 -2.90
C ILE A 153 -18.84 -7.13 -3.29
N SER A 154 -17.52 -7.17 -3.48
CA SER A 154 -16.77 -5.98 -3.92
C SER A 154 -17.21 -5.50 -5.30
N TRP A 155 -17.47 -6.43 -6.23
CA TRP A 155 -17.95 -6.10 -7.56
C TRP A 155 -19.31 -5.38 -7.51
N MET A 156 -20.28 -5.91 -6.75
CA MET A 156 -21.60 -5.28 -6.56
C MET A 156 -21.46 -3.91 -5.89
N TYR A 157 -20.64 -3.81 -4.86
CA TYR A 157 -20.38 -2.53 -4.18
C TYR A 157 -19.86 -1.47 -5.15
N ILE A 158 -18.83 -1.79 -5.95
CA ILE A 158 -18.28 -0.88 -6.95
C ILE A 158 -19.35 -0.52 -8.01
N ARG A 159 -20.14 -1.49 -8.46
CA ARG A 159 -21.22 -1.25 -9.44
C ARG A 159 -22.34 -0.37 -8.89
N MET A 160 -22.71 -0.57 -7.63
CA MET A 160 -23.74 0.24 -6.96
C MET A 160 -23.27 1.66 -6.70
N MET A 161 -22.05 1.82 -6.25
CA MET A 161 -21.46 3.13 -5.99
C MET A 161 -21.20 3.90 -7.28
N GLY A 162 -20.77 3.22 -8.34
CA GLY A 162 -20.36 3.84 -9.58
C GLY A 162 -19.22 4.84 -9.38
N LEU A 163 -18.62 5.29 -10.47
CA LEU A 163 -17.55 6.30 -10.39
C LEU A 163 -18.05 7.65 -9.88
N SER A 164 -19.31 8.00 -10.19
CA SER A 164 -19.92 9.26 -9.75
C SER A 164 -20.34 9.25 -8.28
N LEU A 165 -20.74 8.10 -7.74
CA LEU A 165 -21.20 7.99 -6.36
C LEU A 165 -20.06 7.96 -5.35
N ILE A 166 -18.89 7.52 -5.72
CA ILE A 166 -17.68 7.64 -4.88
C ILE A 166 -17.40 9.12 -4.58
N HIS A 167 -17.68 10.00 -5.54
CA HIS A 167 -17.52 11.45 -5.37
C HIS A 167 -18.69 12.13 -4.65
N ILE A 168 -19.87 11.53 -4.61
CA ILE A 168 -21.08 12.12 -4.06
C ILE A 168 -21.31 11.73 -2.59
N SER A 169 -20.80 10.60 -2.13
CA SER A 169 -21.06 10.11 -0.79
C SER A 169 -20.28 10.84 0.32
N GLU A 170 -19.25 11.59 -0.02
CA GLU A 170 -18.45 12.33 0.97
C GLU A 170 -18.99 13.74 1.32
N PRO A 171 -19.59 14.53 0.39
CA PRO A 171 -20.06 15.86 0.73
C PRO A 171 -21.33 15.91 1.57
N THR A 172 -22.02 14.80 1.76
CA THR A 172 -23.35 14.77 2.38
C THR A 172 -23.36 14.31 3.83
N ARG A 173 -22.23 14.18 4.52
CA ARG A 173 -22.22 14.06 5.96
C ARG A 173 -22.55 15.43 6.55
N PRO A 174 -23.73 15.65 7.17
CA PRO A 174 -23.95 16.84 7.96
C PRO A 174 -23.02 16.76 9.17
N TYR A 175 -22.32 17.82 9.42
CA TYR A 175 -21.51 18.02 10.63
C TYR A 175 -22.40 18.02 11.88
#